data_217f2bd05fe8210b8ce0cda2e9fadda5
#
_entry.id   217f2bd05fe8210b8ce0cda2e9fadda5
#
_cell.length_a   1.000
_cell.length_b   1.000
_cell.length_c   1.000
_cell.angle_alpha   90.00
_cell.angle_beta   90.00
_cell.angle_gamma   90.00
#
_symmetry.space_group_name_H-M   'P 1'
#
loop_
_entity.id
_entity.type
_entity.pdbx_description
1 polymer ?
#
loop_
_entity_poly.entity_id
_entity_poly.type
_entity_poly.pdbx_seq_one_letter_code
_entity_poly.pdbx_strand_id
1 'polypeptide(L)'
;ILDTPGHQDFAEDTYRTLTAVDSVIIVVDGAKGVETQTRKLMEVCRMRNTPVIIFVNKMDREAKDPFDLLDELEEELVINVRPLTWPIESGPRFKGVYNIYEQKLNLFQPSKQVVTEKVEVDIHTEELDQHIGTPLAEKLRSELKLIDGVYPEFNVDDYLKGELAPVFFGSALNNFGVQELLDCFVEIAPSPRPVTAEERTVQPDEPKFTGFIFKITANIDPNHRSCVAFCKVCSGKFTRNTPYLHVRHNKTMRFSAPTQFMAQRKTTVDEAWAGDIIGLPDNGTFKIGDTLTEGEMLHFKGLPSFSPEMFKYIENADPMKTKQLNKGIDQLMDEGVAQLFTS
;
A
#
# COMPACT_ATOMS: atom_id res chain seq x y z
N ILE A 1 -1.37 -7.83 2.10
CA ILE A 1 -0.45 -6.79 1.58
C ILE A 1 -0.61 -6.77 0.07
N LEU A 2 -0.80 -5.58 -0.49
CA LEU A 2 -0.78 -5.32 -1.92
C LEU A 2 0.50 -4.58 -2.26
N ASP A 3 1.37 -5.22 -3.03
CA ASP A 3 2.59 -4.60 -3.54
C ASP A 3 2.27 -3.83 -4.83
N THR A 4 2.77 -2.60 -4.94
CA THR A 4 2.55 -1.74 -6.09
C THR A 4 3.87 -1.36 -6.72
N PRO A 5 3.97 -1.39 -8.07
CA PRO A 5 5.17 -0.93 -8.75
C PRO A 5 5.36 0.58 -8.55
N GLY A 6 6.59 1.00 -8.27
CA GLY A 6 6.95 2.41 -8.07
C GLY A 6 7.15 3.23 -9.35
N HIS A 7 7.02 2.61 -10.54
CA HIS A 7 7.27 3.27 -11.82
C HIS A 7 6.06 4.11 -12.28
N GLN A 8 6.30 5.23 -12.93
CA GLN A 8 5.24 6.15 -13.42
C GLN A 8 4.24 5.48 -14.36
N ASP A 9 4.68 4.49 -15.14
CA ASP A 9 3.84 3.76 -16.10
C ASP A 9 2.71 2.96 -15.43
N PHE A 10 2.81 2.71 -14.13
CA PHE A 10 1.82 1.96 -13.34
C PHE A 10 1.06 2.82 -12.33
N ALA A 11 1.09 4.15 -12.49
CA ALA A 11 0.48 5.07 -11.53
C ALA A 11 -1.02 4.82 -11.34
N GLU A 12 -1.77 4.63 -12.44
CA GLU A 12 -3.21 4.41 -12.39
C GLU A 12 -3.59 3.14 -11.64
N ASP A 13 -2.85 2.06 -11.86
CA ASP A 13 -3.03 0.78 -11.17
C ASP A 13 -2.76 0.90 -9.66
N THR A 14 -1.73 1.67 -9.30
CA THR A 14 -1.41 1.99 -7.89
C THR A 14 -2.52 2.81 -7.25
N TYR A 15 -3.05 3.82 -7.93
CA TYR A 15 -4.16 4.64 -7.42
C TYR A 15 -5.43 3.81 -7.16
N ARG A 16 -5.77 2.88 -8.07
CA ARG A 16 -6.89 1.96 -7.87
C ARG A 16 -6.65 1.04 -6.69
N THR A 17 -5.44 0.54 -6.55
CA THR A 17 -5.04 -0.29 -5.41
C THR A 17 -5.22 0.45 -4.08
N LEU A 18 -4.87 1.75 -4.02
CA LEU A 18 -5.07 2.58 -2.83
C LEU A 18 -6.55 2.71 -2.41
N THR A 19 -7.50 2.52 -3.34
CA THR A 19 -8.92 2.54 -2.98
C THR A 19 -9.39 1.29 -2.24
N ALA A 20 -8.64 0.22 -2.34
CA ALA A 20 -8.99 -1.08 -1.76
C ALA A 20 -8.32 -1.36 -0.41
N VAL A 21 -7.40 -0.49 0.04
CA VAL A 21 -6.64 -0.69 1.27
C VAL A 21 -7.09 0.26 2.38
N ASP A 22 -6.87 -0.16 3.62
CA ASP A 22 -7.27 0.59 4.80
C ASP A 22 -6.09 1.34 5.44
N SER A 23 -4.85 1.02 5.04
CA SER A 23 -3.60 1.67 5.48
C SER A 23 -2.52 1.49 4.41
N VAL A 24 -1.52 2.36 4.40
CA VAL A 24 -0.45 2.40 3.38
C VAL A 24 0.92 2.46 4.04
N ILE A 25 1.87 1.72 3.50
CA ILE A 25 3.29 1.89 3.80
C ILE A 25 3.95 2.56 2.61
N ILE A 26 4.49 3.76 2.80
CA ILE A 26 5.26 4.48 1.80
C ILE A 26 6.75 4.17 2.01
N VAL A 27 7.39 3.66 0.97
CA VAL A 27 8.83 3.36 0.99
C VAL A 27 9.59 4.47 0.27
N VAL A 28 10.46 5.16 0.98
CA VAL A 28 11.27 6.28 0.47
C VAL A 28 12.74 5.86 0.42
N ASP A 29 13.44 6.21 -0.65
CA ASP A 29 14.88 6.01 -0.78
C ASP A 29 15.63 7.08 0.04
N GLY A 30 16.42 6.67 1.03
CA GLY A 30 17.14 7.60 1.92
C GLY A 30 18.12 8.54 1.19
N ALA A 31 18.62 8.15 0.02
CA ALA A 31 19.51 8.99 -0.77
C ALA A 31 18.73 9.99 -1.66
N LYS A 32 17.56 9.59 -2.17
CA LYS A 32 16.76 10.40 -3.09
C LYS A 32 15.77 11.31 -2.37
N GLY A 33 15.17 10.84 -1.27
CA GLY A 33 14.08 11.51 -0.59
C GLY A 33 12.73 11.32 -1.32
N VAL A 34 11.89 12.33 -1.27
CA VAL A 34 10.52 12.29 -1.84
C VAL A 34 10.55 12.48 -3.35
N GLU A 35 10.18 11.45 -4.09
CA GLU A 35 10.07 11.49 -5.55
C GLU A 35 8.66 11.96 -5.99
N THR A 36 8.53 12.47 -7.22
CA THR A 36 7.27 13.01 -7.77
C THR A 36 6.11 12.04 -7.64
N GLN A 37 6.35 10.75 -7.85
CA GLN A 37 5.31 9.73 -7.74
C GLN A 37 4.82 9.57 -6.30
N THR A 38 5.73 9.65 -5.33
CA THR A 38 5.39 9.58 -3.90
C THR A 38 4.43 10.71 -3.50
N ARG A 39 4.65 11.94 -4.01
CA ARG A 39 3.74 13.08 -3.76
C ARG A 39 2.34 12.82 -4.28
N LYS A 40 2.23 12.35 -5.53
CA LYS A 40 0.93 12.03 -6.16
C LYS A 40 0.17 10.95 -5.39
N LEU A 41 0.88 9.89 -4.95
CA LEU A 41 0.28 8.82 -4.16
C LEU A 41 -0.20 9.31 -2.79
N MET A 42 0.59 10.17 -2.14
CA MET A 42 0.23 10.76 -0.86
C MET A 42 -0.99 11.67 -0.97
N GLU A 43 -1.15 12.40 -2.08
CA GLU A 43 -2.35 13.21 -2.33
C GLU A 43 -3.63 12.35 -2.32
N VAL A 44 -3.59 11.16 -2.93
CA VAL A 44 -4.72 10.21 -2.88
C VAL A 44 -4.96 9.70 -1.46
N CYS A 45 -3.91 9.40 -0.70
CA CYS A 45 -4.03 8.99 0.70
C CYS A 45 -4.69 10.07 1.55
N ARG A 46 -4.28 11.34 1.38
CA ARG A 46 -4.89 12.48 2.08
C ARG A 46 -6.36 12.68 1.74
N MET A 47 -6.73 12.63 0.44
CA MET A 47 -8.13 12.74 0.01
C MET A 47 -9.05 11.73 0.70
N ARG A 48 -8.50 10.60 1.12
CA ARG A 48 -9.23 9.50 1.73
C ARG A 48 -9.01 9.39 3.25
N ASN A 49 -8.19 10.27 3.81
CA ASN A 49 -7.70 10.16 5.20
C ASN A 49 -7.15 8.75 5.50
N THR A 50 -6.40 8.19 4.54
CA THR A 50 -5.81 6.86 4.69
C THR A 50 -4.58 6.96 5.59
N PRO A 51 -4.50 6.19 6.69
CA PRO A 51 -3.32 6.14 7.54
C PRO A 51 -2.08 5.71 6.77
N VAL A 52 -0.98 6.41 7.00
CA VAL A 52 0.29 6.20 6.31
C VAL A 52 1.41 5.95 7.29
N ILE A 53 2.20 4.92 7.05
CA ILE A 53 3.50 4.68 7.69
C ILE A 53 4.59 4.91 6.66
N ILE A 54 5.69 5.54 7.06
CA ILE A 54 6.81 5.82 6.15
C ILE A 54 8.01 4.96 6.53
N PHE A 55 8.61 4.29 5.54
CA PHE A 55 9.85 3.54 5.69
C PHE A 55 10.95 4.16 4.85
N VAL A 56 11.92 4.80 5.50
CA VAL A 56 13.13 5.32 4.85
C VAL A 56 14.12 4.18 4.66
N ASN A 57 14.23 3.73 3.42
CA ASN A 57 14.98 2.55 3.00
C ASN A 57 16.40 2.88 2.52
N LYS A 58 17.25 1.89 2.48
CA LYS A 58 18.61 1.93 1.96
C LYS A 58 19.59 2.72 2.84
N MET A 59 19.40 2.70 4.14
CA MET A 59 20.32 3.34 5.09
C MET A 59 21.72 2.71 5.11
N ASP A 60 21.89 1.51 4.55
CA ASP A 60 23.16 0.86 4.26
C ASP A 60 23.96 1.53 3.13
N ARG A 61 23.38 2.52 2.46
CA ARG A 61 24.03 3.38 1.45
C ARG A 61 24.06 4.81 1.95
N GLU A 62 24.91 5.65 1.35
CA GLU A 62 24.92 7.07 1.65
C GLU A 62 23.52 7.66 1.46
N ALA A 63 22.99 8.25 2.52
CA ALA A 63 21.68 8.86 2.59
C ALA A 63 21.81 10.35 2.93
N LYS A 64 20.74 11.09 2.70
CA LYS A 64 20.58 12.48 3.20
C LYS A 64 20.62 12.47 4.73
N ASP A 65 20.84 13.63 5.32
CA ASP A 65 20.69 13.80 6.78
C ASP A 65 19.25 13.40 7.20
N PRO A 66 19.10 12.64 8.30
CA PRO A 66 17.78 12.21 8.75
C PRO A 66 16.80 13.35 9.06
N PHE A 67 17.28 14.50 9.59
CA PHE A 67 16.43 15.66 9.82
C PHE A 67 15.99 16.30 8.50
N ASP A 68 16.93 16.45 7.55
CA ASP A 68 16.57 16.97 6.21
C ASP A 68 15.53 16.07 5.53
N LEU A 69 15.61 14.74 5.74
CA LEU A 69 14.61 13.80 5.22
C LEU A 69 13.26 13.98 5.90
N LEU A 70 13.20 14.19 7.22
CA LEU A 70 11.95 14.42 7.92
C LEU A 70 11.30 15.74 7.49
N ASP A 71 12.07 16.80 7.35
CA ASP A 71 11.60 18.10 6.87
C ASP A 71 11.05 17.97 5.44
N GLU A 72 11.77 17.29 4.55
CA GLU A 72 11.32 17.00 3.18
C GLU A 72 10.02 16.16 3.17
N LEU A 73 9.88 15.19 4.06
CA LEU A 73 8.66 14.38 4.19
C LEU A 73 7.47 15.25 4.62
N GLU A 74 7.64 16.12 5.61
CA GLU A 74 6.56 17.02 6.08
C GLU A 74 6.15 18.02 5.01
N GLU A 75 7.12 18.70 4.37
CA GLU A 75 6.86 19.72 3.36
C GLU A 75 6.23 19.13 2.10
N GLU A 76 6.79 18.04 1.56
CA GLU A 76 6.41 17.50 0.27
C GLU A 76 5.17 16.57 0.35
N LEU A 77 4.99 15.87 1.46
CA LEU A 77 3.83 14.99 1.66
C LEU A 77 2.68 15.69 2.39
N VAL A 78 2.93 16.88 2.96
CA VAL A 78 1.95 17.69 3.71
C VAL A 78 1.27 16.85 4.80
N ILE A 79 2.07 16.26 5.67
CA ILE A 79 1.65 15.45 6.82
C ILE A 79 2.65 15.62 7.96
N ASN A 80 2.19 15.66 9.20
CA ASN A 80 3.11 15.64 10.33
C ASN A 80 3.79 14.27 10.39
N VAL A 81 5.07 14.25 10.77
CA VAL A 81 5.83 13.01 10.95
C VAL A 81 6.31 12.85 12.38
N ARG A 82 6.45 11.59 12.81
CA ARG A 82 7.15 11.24 14.04
C ARG A 82 8.07 10.05 13.78
N PRO A 83 9.39 10.21 13.93
CA PRO A 83 10.30 9.05 13.85
C PRO A 83 10.08 8.13 15.05
N LEU A 84 9.85 6.85 14.77
CA LEU A 84 9.77 5.77 15.78
C LEU A 84 11.06 4.96 15.85
N THR A 85 11.89 5.01 14.81
CA THR A 85 13.28 4.57 14.86
C THR A 85 14.20 5.68 14.39
N TRP A 86 15.43 5.74 14.91
CA TRP A 86 16.41 6.74 14.54
C TRP A 86 17.71 6.09 14.06
N PRO A 87 18.24 6.45 12.88
CA PRO A 87 19.43 5.81 12.34
C PRO A 87 20.71 6.30 13.04
N ILE A 88 21.62 5.39 13.24
CA ILE A 88 22.97 5.67 13.77
C ILE A 88 23.93 5.60 12.59
N GLU A 89 24.26 6.78 12.03
CA GLU A 89 25.00 6.94 10.79
C GLU A 89 24.26 6.37 9.55
N SER A 90 24.90 6.45 8.38
CA SER A 90 24.43 5.89 7.12
C SER A 90 25.59 5.39 6.25
N GLY A 91 25.27 4.69 5.17
CA GLY A 91 26.26 4.15 4.24
C GLY A 91 27.17 3.10 4.88
N PRO A 92 28.46 3.09 4.54
CA PRO A 92 29.43 2.14 5.11
C PRO A 92 29.62 2.26 6.63
N ARG A 93 29.20 3.38 7.21
CA ARG A 93 29.29 3.65 8.66
C ARG A 93 27.99 3.32 9.41
N PHE A 94 26.95 2.88 8.72
CA PHE A 94 25.67 2.55 9.32
C PHE A 94 25.83 1.50 10.42
N LYS A 95 25.51 1.85 11.66
CA LYS A 95 25.64 0.99 12.84
C LYS A 95 24.34 0.30 13.22
N GLY A 96 23.21 0.88 12.84
CA GLY A 96 21.90 0.38 13.20
C GLY A 96 20.88 1.49 13.40
N VAL A 97 19.83 1.18 14.13
CA VAL A 97 18.82 2.15 14.55
C VAL A 97 18.55 2.04 16.05
N TYR A 98 18.24 3.16 16.66
CA TYR A 98 17.64 3.19 17.97
C TYR A 98 16.10 3.21 17.78
N ASN A 99 15.42 2.19 18.31
CA ASN A 99 13.97 2.14 18.32
C ASN A 99 13.45 3.00 19.49
N ILE A 100 12.93 4.19 19.16
CA ILE A 100 12.43 5.17 20.13
C ILE A 100 11.16 4.64 20.80
N TYR A 101 10.32 3.92 20.02
CA TYR A 101 9.02 3.41 20.49
C TYR A 101 9.20 2.28 21.51
N GLU A 102 10.15 1.36 21.28
CA GLU A 102 10.44 0.24 22.18
C GLU A 102 11.61 0.52 23.15
N GLN A 103 12.36 1.63 22.99
CA GLN A 103 13.56 1.97 23.74
C GLN A 103 14.67 0.89 23.63
N LYS A 104 14.93 0.42 22.40
CA LYS A 104 15.88 -0.64 22.10
C LYS A 104 16.89 -0.21 21.05
N LEU A 105 18.14 -0.65 21.23
CA LEU A 105 19.19 -0.51 20.23
C LEU A 105 19.19 -1.73 19.30
N ASN A 106 19.02 -1.52 18.02
CA ASN A 106 19.09 -2.55 17.00
C ASN A 106 20.38 -2.37 16.21
N LEU A 107 21.33 -3.27 16.40
CA LEU A 107 22.62 -3.22 15.73
C LEU A 107 22.55 -3.85 14.34
N PHE A 108 23.08 -3.13 13.35
CA PHE A 108 23.12 -3.59 11.97
C PHE A 108 24.26 -4.58 11.76
N GLN A 109 23.92 -5.74 11.25
CA GLN A 109 24.88 -6.72 10.74
C GLN A 109 24.56 -6.98 9.27
N PRO A 110 25.51 -6.81 8.33
CA PRO A 110 25.32 -7.11 6.92
C PRO A 110 25.07 -8.61 6.74
N SER A 111 23.81 -9.02 6.76
CA SER A 111 23.41 -10.42 6.60
C SER A 111 22.07 -10.50 5.90
N LYS A 112 21.95 -11.42 4.95
CA LYS A 112 20.64 -11.78 4.35
C LYS A 112 19.80 -12.66 5.28
N GLN A 113 20.34 -13.09 6.42
CA GLN A 113 19.60 -13.83 7.43
C GLN A 113 19.11 -12.87 8.51
N VAL A 114 17.90 -13.10 8.99
CA VAL A 114 17.22 -12.30 10.02
C VAL A 114 17.93 -12.53 11.37
N VAL A 115 19.05 -11.88 11.59
CA VAL A 115 19.68 -11.82 12.91
C VAL A 115 20.03 -10.36 13.17
N THR A 116 19.05 -9.64 13.69
CA THR A 116 19.30 -8.32 14.30
C THR A 116 19.58 -8.56 15.76
N GLU A 117 20.74 -8.13 16.23
CA GLU A 117 21.04 -8.13 17.66
C GLU A 117 20.23 -6.97 18.28
N LYS A 118 19.17 -7.30 19.01
CA LYS A 118 18.36 -6.36 19.76
C LYS A 118 18.90 -6.29 21.19
N VAL A 119 19.34 -5.12 21.59
CA VAL A 119 19.86 -4.87 22.94
C VAL A 119 18.96 -3.85 23.62
N GLU A 120 18.41 -4.22 24.77
CA GLU A 120 17.72 -3.26 25.63
C GLU A 120 18.77 -2.40 26.30
N VAL A 121 18.84 -1.13 25.92
CA VAL A 121 19.82 -0.18 26.42
C VAL A 121 19.12 1.10 26.83
N ASP A 122 19.33 1.49 28.08
CA ASP A 122 18.96 2.84 28.51
C ASP A 122 19.96 3.84 27.89
N ILE A 123 19.43 4.75 27.07
CA ILE A 123 20.23 5.78 26.36
C ILE A 123 21.01 6.69 27.32
N HIS A 124 20.61 6.78 28.57
CA HIS A 124 21.24 7.64 29.59
C HIS A 124 22.40 6.96 30.29
N THR A 125 22.65 5.66 30.04
CA THR A 125 23.72 4.89 30.65
C THR A 125 24.97 4.81 29.77
N GLU A 126 26.10 4.46 30.38
CA GLU A 126 27.38 4.21 29.68
C GLU A 126 27.31 2.92 28.81
N GLU A 127 26.30 2.11 28.97
CA GLU A 127 26.09 0.89 28.18
C GLU A 127 25.96 1.18 26.70
N LEU A 128 25.24 2.25 26.34
CA LEU A 128 25.12 2.71 24.95
C LEU A 128 26.53 3.03 24.37
N ASP A 129 27.37 3.70 25.16
CA ASP A 129 28.74 4.06 24.75
C ASP A 129 29.62 2.83 24.48
N GLN A 130 29.37 1.72 25.16
CA GLN A 130 30.08 0.46 24.92
C GLN A 130 29.67 -0.19 23.58
N HIS A 131 28.42 -0.06 23.16
CA HIS A 131 27.93 -0.65 21.93
C HIS A 131 28.30 0.13 20.67
N ILE A 132 28.20 1.45 20.68
CA ILE A 132 28.37 2.30 19.48
C ILE A 132 29.53 3.27 19.55
N GLY A 133 30.16 3.41 20.72
CA GLY A 133 31.23 4.37 21.00
C GLY A 133 30.71 5.72 21.51
N THR A 134 31.43 6.33 22.42
CA THR A 134 31.03 7.58 23.10
C THR A 134 30.62 8.71 22.13
N PRO A 135 31.37 9.00 21.04
CA PRO A 135 31.00 10.09 20.14
C PRO A 135 29.65 9.89 19.48
N LEU A 136 29.29 8.65 19.06
CA LEU A 136 28.03 8.34 18.45
C LEU A 136 26.89 8.29 19.48
N ALA A 137 27.19 7.83 20.70
CA ALA A 137 26.19 7.82 21.78
C ALA A 137 25.82 9.25 22.20
N GLU A 138 26.79 10.17 22.33
CA GLU A 138 26.50 11.58 22.62
C GLU A 138 25.70 12.26 21.48
N LYS A 139 26.08 11.99 20.23
CA LYS A 139 25.33 12.46 19.04
C LYS A 139 23.89 11.96 19.12
N LEU A 140 23.67 10.67 19.30
CA LEU A 140 22.34 10.06 19.38
C LEU A 140 21.50 10.68 20.48
N ARG A 141 22.05 10.84 21.71
CA ARG A 141 21.36 11.50 22.82
C ARG A 141 20.91 12.92 22.47
N SER A 142 21.76 13.68 21.78
CA SER A 142 21.46 15.04 21.36
C SER A 142 20.36 15.08 20.30
N GLU A 143 20.41 14.17 19.34
CA GLU A 143 19.41 14.06 18.26
C GLU A 143 18.05 13.61 18.80
N LEU A 144 18.00 12.63 19.70
CA LEU A 144 16.75 12.19 20.34
C LEU A 144 16.10 13.31 21.17
N LYS A 145 16.90 14.09 21.91
CA LYS A 145 16.39 15.27 22.62
C LYS A 145 15.82 16.32 21.66
N LEU A 146 16.44 16.49 20.51
CA LEU A 146 15.92 17.41 19.49
C LEU A 146 14.59 16.89 18.91
N ILE A 147 14.51 15.60 18.60
CA ILE A 147 13.28 14.96 18.11
C ILE A 147 12.12 15.19 19.09
N ASP A 148 12.35 14.98 20.40
CA ASP A 148 11.31 15.17 21.41
C ASP A 148 10.91 16.64 21.60
N GLY A 149 11.77 17.58 21.24
CA GLY A 149 11.49 19.01 21.29
C GLY A 149 10.81 19.59 20.05
N VAL A 150 10.96 18.95 18.89
CA VAL A 150 10.50 19.48 17.58
C VAL A 150 9.28 18.74 17.06
N TYR A 151 9.29 17.41 17.12
CA TYR A 151 8.23 16.60 16.55
C TYR A 151 7.15 16.25 17.57
N PRO A 152 5.85 16.15 17.17
CA PRO A 152 4.78 15.74 18.07
C PRO A 152 5.02 14.34 18.63
N GLU A 153 4.50 14.07 19.83
CA GLU A 153 4.46 12.70 20.35
C GLU A 153 3.61 11.80 19.44
N PHE A 154 4.02 10.53 19.34
CA PHE A 154 3.26 9.57 18.56
C PHE A 154 1.91 9.28 19.22
N ASN A 155 0.84 9.47 18.47
CA ASN A 155 -0.52 9.18 18.86
C ASN A 155 -1.21 8.33 17.79
N VAL A 156 -1.73 7.18 18.18
CA VAL A 156 -2.41 6.24 17.27
C VAL A 156 -3.67 6.86 16.66
N ASP A 157 -4.41 7.67 17.41
CA ASP A 157 -5.63 8.33 16.91
C ASP A 157 -5.31 9.30 15.76
N ASP A 158 -4.22 10.06 15.87
CA ASP A 158 -3.79 10.99 14.81
C ASP A 158 -3.25 10.24 13.59
N TYR A 159 -2.57 9.10 13.80
CA TYR A 159 -2.21 8.18 12.72
C TYR A 159 -3.47 7.65 12.01
N LEU A 160 -4.46 7.16 12.74
CA LEU A 160 -5.70 6.61 12.18
C LEU A 160 -6.54 7.65 11.42
N LYS A 161 -6.43 8.93 11.77
CA LYS A 161 -7.04 10.05 11.02
C LYS A 161 -6.25 10.44 9.77
N GLY A 162 -5.01 9.97 9.60
CA GLY A 162 -4.11 10.37 8.53
C GLY A 162 -3.48 11.75 8.74
N GLU A 163 -3.38 12.23 9.98
CA GLU A 163 -2.81 13.51 10.37
C GLU A 163 -1.33 13.40 10.78
N LEU A 164 -0.90 12.21 11.21
CA LEU A 164 0.47 11.90 11.65
C LEU A 164 0.96 10.61 11.01
N ALA A 165 2.17 10.62 10.45
CA ALA A 165 2.81 9.43 9.91
C ALA A 165 4.01 9.01 10.77
N PRO A 166 4.01 7.79 11.35
CA PRO A 166 5.21 7.23 11.97
C PRO A 166 6.27 6.92 10.90
N VAL A 167 7.54 7.23 11.21
CA VAL A 167 8.68 7.04 10.30
C VAL A 167 9.64 6.01 10.86
N PHE A 168 10.00 5.06 10.03
CA PHE A 168 11.00 4.02 10.32
C PHE A 168 12.17 4.13 9.35
N PHE A 169 13.38 3.84 9.85
CA PHE A 169 14.61 3.81 9.06
C PHE A 169 15.15 2.40 8.98
N GLY A 170 15.68 2.00 7.81
CA GLY A 170 16.22 0.66 7.66
C GLY A 170 16.84 0.35 6.31
N SER A 171 17.08 -0.93 6.06
CA SER A 171 17.57 -1.48 4.80
C SER A 171 16.82 -2.76 4.46
N ALA A 172 15.83 -2.66 3.57
CA ALA A 172 15.01 -3.81 3.18
C ALA A 172 15.84 -4.91 2.49
N LEU A 173 16.89 -4.54 1.75
CA LEU A 173 17.79 -5.52 1.11
C LEU A 173 18.49 -6.43 2.15
N ASN A 174 18.80 -5.88 3.31
CA ASN A 174 19.44 -6.58 4.41
C ASN A 174 18.41 -7.07 5.45
N ASN A 175 17.11 -6.91 5.16
CA ASN A 175 16.01 -7.24 6.07
C ASN A 175 16.12 -6.58 7.45
N PHE A 176 16.67 -5.35 7.48
CA PHE A 176 16.95 -4.58 8.70
C PHE A 176 15.94 -3.44 8.87
N GLY A 177 15.40 -3.27 10.07
CA GLY A 177 14.36 -2.28 10.38
C GLY A 177 12.97 -2.66 9.91
N VAL A 178 12.84 -3.75 9.13
CA VAL A 178 11.57 -4.24 8.60
C VAL A 178 10.73 -4.89 9.69
N GLN A 179 11.36 -5.62 10.62
CA GLN A 179 10.68 -6.27 11.74
C GLN A 179 10.01 -5.23 12.64
N GLU A 180 10.70 -4.16 13.00
CA GLU A 180 10.20 -3.07 13.84
C GLU A 180 9.01 -2.36 13.19
N LEU A 181 9.11 -2.10 11.89
CA LEU A 181 7.99 -1.56 11.11
C LEU A 181 6.78 -2.49 11.16
N LEU A 182 6.98 -3.80 10.93
CA LEU A 182 5.87 -4.76 10.87
C LEU A 182 5.26 -5.01 12.25
N ASP A 183 6.07 -5.07 13.32
CA ASP A 183 5.59 -5.23 14.68
C ASP A 183 4.69 -4.03 15.07
N CYS A 184 5.16 -2.81 14.83
CA CYS A 184 4.35 -1.61 15.02
C CYS A 184 3.10 -1.60 14.12
N PHE A 185 3.24 -1.97 12.85
CA PHE A 185 2.11 -2.03 11.92
C PHE A 185 1.00 -2.96 12.43
N VAL A 186 1.34 -4.15 12.94
CA VAL A 186 0.35 -5.11 13.47
C VAL A 186 -0.37 -4.53 14.69
N GLU A 187 0.31 -3.70 15.49
CA GLU A 187 -0.27 -3.07 16.67
C GLU A 187 -1.22 -1.91 16.32
N ILE A 188 -0.83 -1.04 15.37
CA ILE A 188 -1.55 0.21 15.09
C ILE A 188 -2.44 0.18 13.84
N ALA A 189 -2.31 -0.84 12.98
CA ALA A 189 -3.07 -0.91 11.73
C ALA A 189 -4.59 -0.87 11.98
N PRO A 190 -5.34 -0.08 11.19
CA PRO A 190 -6.78 0.00 11.36
C PRO A 190 -7.46 -1.33 11.04
N SER A 191 -8.55 -1.61 11.74
CA SER A 191 -9.54 -2.57 11.26
C SER A 191 -10.12 -2.10 9.91
N PRO A 192 -10.78 -2.98 9.14
CA PRO A 192 -11.45 -2.58 7.90
C PRO A 192 -12.33 -1.35 8.10
N ARG A 193 -12.20 -0.37 7.20
CA ARG A 193 -12.87 0.93 7.34
C ARG A 193 -14.22 0.94 6.62
N PRO A 194 -15.17 1.77 7.06
CA PRO A 194 -16.43 2.00 6.34
C PRO A 194 -16.17 2.49 4.92
N VAL A 195 -16.95 2.02 3.96
CA VAL A 195 -16.84 2.41 2.54
C VAL A 195 -18.11 3.14 2.10
N THR A 196 -17.93 4.29 1.44
CA THR A 196 -19.06 5.11 0.99
C THR A 196 -19.57 4.64 -0.38
N ALA A 197 -20.85 4.34 -0.45
CA ALA A 197 -21.60 4.17 -1.68
C ALA A 197 -22.45 5.42 -1.99
N GLU A 198 -23.11 5.46 -3.15
CA GLU A 198 -24.01 6.56 -3.51
C GLU A 198 -25.21 6.63 -2.57
N GLU A 199 -25.71 5.47 -2.20
CA GLU A 199 -26.93 5.30 -1.44
C GLU A 199 -26.71 5.45 0.06
N ARG A 200 -25.56 5.00 0.57
CA ARG A 200 -25.23 5.01 2.00
C ARG A 200 -23.74 4.69 2.26
N THR A 201 -23.33 4.83 3.49
CA THR A 201 -22.04 4.28 3.98
C THR A 201 -22.27 2.85 4.44
N VAL A 202 -21.42 1.94 3.96
CA VAL A 202 -21.42 0.52 4.32
C VAL A 202 -20.44 0.33 5.48
N GLN A 203 -20.88 -0.30 6.56
CA GLN A 203 -20.06 -0.65 7.72
C GLN A 203 -19.47 -2.05 7.55
N PRO A 204 -18.20 -2.28 7.94
CA PRO A 204 -17.54 -3.57 7.75
C PRO A 204 -18.16 -4.72 8.57
N ASP A 205 -18.83 -4.40 9.68
CA ASP A 205 -19.48 -5.35 10.58
C ASP A 205 -20.93 -5.71 10.19
N GLU A 206 -21.42 -5.17 9.07
CA GLU A 206 -22.75 -5.54 8.55
C GLU A 206 -22.78 -7.03 8.15
N PRO A 207 -23.89 -7.74 8.43
CA PRO A 207 -23.94 -9.19 8.22
C PRO A 207 -24.01 -9.61 6.76
N LYS A 208 -24.49 -8.74 5.86
CA LYS A 208 -24.62 -9.03 4.43
C LYS A 208 -23.34 -8.70 3.68
N PHE A 209 -22.97 -9.59 2.78
CA PHE A 209 -21.84 -9.37 1.89
C PHE A 209 -22.10 -8.20 0.94
N THR A 210 -21.12 -7.32 0.87
CA THR A 210 -20.96 -6.33 -0.19
C THR A 210 -19.50 -6.24 -0.60
N GLY A 211 -19.23 -5.93 -1.86
CA GLY A 211 -17.88 -5.73 -2.36
C GLY A 211 -17.87 -5.03 -3.71
N PHE A 212 -16.73 -4.48 -4.09
CA PHE A 212 -16.55 -3.82 -5.37
C PHE A 212 -15.27 -4.25 -6.09
N ILE A 213 -15.32 -4.19 -7.42
CA ILE A 213 -14.20 -4.50 -8.29
C ILE A 213 -13.33 -3.24 -8.44
N PHE A 214 -12.08 -3.30 -7.94
CA PHE A 214 -11.15 -2.17 -8.03
C PHE A 214 -10.08 -2.35 -9.10
N LYS A 215 -9.81 -3.59 -9.53
CA LYS A 215 -8.78 -3.93 -10.50
C LYS A 215 -9.20 -5.15 -11.32
N ILE A 216 -8.85 -5.15 -12.61
CA ILE A 216 -9.00 -6.30 -13.50
C ILE A 216 -7.64 -6.56 -14.14
N THR A 217 -7.19 -7.81 -14.11
CA THR A 217 -5.93 -8.22 -14.75
C THR A 217 -6.20 -9.37 -15.70
N ALA A 218 -5.87 -9.17 -16.97
CA ALA A 218 -5.96 -10.21 -17.98
C ALA A 218 -4.65 -10.99 -18.11
N ASN A 219 -4.75 -12.18 -18.69
CA ASN A 219 -3.59 -13.00 -19.08
C ASN A 219 -2.58 -13.30 -17.95
N ILE A 220 -3.06 -13.49 -16.72
CA ILE A 220 -2.22 -13.94 -15.59
C ILE A 220 -1.54 -15.28 -15.93
N ASP A 221 -2.24 -16.16 -16.67
CA ASP A 221 -1.65 -17.35 -17.30
C ASP A 221 -1.53 -17.12 -18.80
N PRO A 222 -0.30 -17.07 -19.38
CA PRO A 222 -0.10 -16.87 -20.81
C PRO A 222 -0.79 -17.91 -21.70
N ASN A 223 -1.08 -19.10 -21.16
CA ASN A 223 -1.74 -20.19 -21.88
C ASN A 223 -3.27 -20.13 -21.82
N HIS A 224 -3.83 -19.32 -20.93
CA HIS A 224 -5.26 -19.17 -20.74
C HIS A 224 -5.69 -17.71 -20.83
N ARG A 225 -6.64 -17.42 -21.72
CA ARG A 225 -7.25 -16.06 -21.86
C ARG A 225 -8.27 -15.83 -20.76
N SER A 226 -7.85 -15.93 -19.50
CA SER A 226 -8.71 -15.67 -18.36
C SER A 226 -8.34 -14.34 -17.73
N CYS A 227 -9.35 -13.52 -17.46
CA CYS A 227 -9.21 -12.34 -16.63
C CYS A 227 -9.49 -12.70 -15.17
N VAL A 228 -8.90 -11.94 -14.26
CA VAL A 228 -9.25 -11.98 -12.85
C VAL A 228 -9.67 -10.58 -12.42
N ALA A 229 -10.89 -10.47 -11.93
CA ALA A 229 -11.42 -9.27 -11.32
C ALA A 229 -11.14 -9.29 -9.81
N PHE A 230 -10.38 -8.32 -9.30
CA PHE A 230 -10.08 -8.20 -7.89
C PHE A 230 -11.18 -7.43 -7.18
N CYS A 231 -11.81 -8.12 -6.22
CA CYS A 231 -12.89 -7.59 -5.42
C CYS A 231 -12.42 -7.31 -3.99
N LYS A 232 -12.64 -6.08 -3.50
CA LYS A 232 -12.54 -5.73 -2.08
C LYS A 232 -13.86 -6.13 -1.41
N VAL A 233 -13.79 -6.94 -0.36
CA VAL A 233 -14.92 -7.21 0.51
C VAL A 233 -15.12 -6.03 1.45
N CYS A 234 -16.28 -5.38 1.41
CA CYS A 234 -16.59 -4.18 2.20
C CYS A 234 -17.36 -4.50 3.47
N SER A 235 -18.23 -5.50 3.43
CA SER A 235 -19.01 -5.94 4.58
C SER A 235 -19.36 -7.42 4.50
N GLY A 236 -19.74 -8.00 5.62
CA GLY A 236 -20.23 -9.37 5.72
C GLY A 236 -19.18 -10.43 5.35
N LYS A 237 -19.66 -11.53 4.86
CA LYS A 237 -18.83 -12.68 4.49
C LYS A 237 -19.12 -13.15 3.06
N PHE A 238 -18.09 -13.16 2.23
CA PHE A 238 -18.13 -13.85 0.95
C PHE A 238 -18.02 -15.36 1.18
N THR A 239 -18.85 -16.14 0.51
CA THR A 239 -18.78 -17.62 0.54
C THR A 239 -18.82 -18.15 -0.89
N ARG A 240 -17.92 -19.08 -1.21
CA ARG A 240 -17.84 -19.72 -2.53
C ARG A 240 -19.16 -20.38 -2.92
N ASN A 241 -19.51 -20.30 -4.20
CA ASN A 241 -20.75 -20.85 -4.78
C ASN A 241 -22.07 -20.23 -4.26
N THR A 242 -21.99 -19.21 -3.41
CA THR A 242 -23.17 -18.43 -3.01
C THR A 242 -23.61 -17.49 -4.15
N PRO A 243 -24.91 -17.27 -4.34
CA PRO A 243 -25.42 -16.33 -5.34
C PRO A 243 -25.23 -14.89 -4.85
N TYR A 244 -24.59 -14.05 -5.66
CA TYR A 244 -24.42 -12.62 -5.41
C TYR A 244 -25.01 -11.81 -6.57
N LEU A 245 -25.68 -10.72 -6.27
CA LEU A 245 -26.20 -9.78 -7.25
C LEU A 245 -25.05 -8.95 -7.84
N HIS A 246 -24.84 -9.02 -9.13
CA HIS A 246 -24.05 -8.07 -9.89
C HIS A 246 -24.92 -6.87 -10.21
N VAL A 247 -24.70 -5.75 -9.53
CA VAL A 247 -25.61 -4.60 -9.50
C VAL A 247 -25.80 -4.01 -10.90
N ARG A 248 -24.72 -3.69 -11.62
CA ARG A 248 -24.79 -3.08 -12.96
C ARG A 248 -25.62 -3.90 -13.96
N HIS A 249 -25.54 -5.22 -13.90
CA HIS A 249 -26.29 -6.11 -14.79
C HIS A 249 -27.65 -6.55 -14.22
N ASN A 250 -27.90 -6.28 -12.94
CA ASN A 250 -29.06 -6.78 -12.21
C ASN A 250 -29.25 -8.31 -12.39
N LYS A 251 -28.13 -9.03 -12.30
CA LYS A 251 -28.09 -10.49 -12.47
C LYS A 251 -27.34 -11.15 -11.32
N THR A 252 -27.82 -12.32 -10.95
CA THR A 252 -27.18 -13.15 -9.94
C THR A 252 -26.03 -13.97 -10.56
N MET A 253 -24.88 -13.94 -9.91
CA MET A 253 -23.67 -14.68 -10.28
C MET A 253 -23.22 -15.60 -9.15
N ARG A 254 -22.54 -16.69 -9.51
CA ARG A 254 -21.89 -17.62 -8.55
C ARG A 254 -20.43 -17.82 -8.95
N PHE A 255 -19.56 -17.90 -7.97
CA PHE A 255 -18.13 -18.07 -8.20
C PHE A 255 -17.67 -19.42 -7.64
N SER A 256 -17.28 -20.33 -8.53
CA SER A 256 -16.84 -21.68 -8.19
C SER A 256 -15.36 -21.77 -7.83
N ALA A 257 -14.54 -20.81 -8.32
CA ALA A 257 -13.10 -20.79 -8.12
C ALA A 257 -12.57 -19.38 -7.77
N PRO A 258 -13.12 -18.74 -6.71
CA PRO A 258 -12.53 -17.50 -6.22
C PRO A 258 -11.13 -17.77 -5.70
N THR A 259 -10.22 -16.82 -5.86
CA THR A 259 -8.80 -17.04 -5.58
C THR A 259 -8.24 -15.96 -4.68
N GLN A 260 -7.26 -16.34 -3.88
CA GLN A 260 -6.39 -15.44 -3.16
C GLN A 260 -4.96 -15.64 -3.66
N PHE A 261 -4.20 -14.58 -3.72
CA PHE A 261 -2.83 -14.59 -4.19
C PHE A 261 -1.89 -14.35 -3.02
N MET A 262 -0.90 -15.23 -2.87
CA MET A 262 0.22 -15.03 -1.97
C MET A 262 1.49 -15.10 -2.82
N ALA A 263 2.00 -13.95 -3.21
CA ALA A 263 3.03 -13.79 -4.25
C ALA A 263 2.59 -14.50 -5.55
N GLN A 264 3.34 -15.50 -6.02
CA GLN A 264 3.00 -16.26 -7.23
C GLN A 264 2.05 -17.45 -6.98
N ARG A 265 1.75 -17.75 -5.72
CA ARG A 265 0.86 -18.88 -5.39
C ARG A 265 -0.59 -18.43 -5.42
N LYS A 266 -1.37 -19.15 -6.20
CA LYS A 266 -2.82 -18.99 -6.32
C LYS A 266 -3.49 -20.08 -5.52
N THR A 267 -4.33 -19.72 -4.55
CA THR A 267 -5.13 -20.66 -3.76
C THR A 267 -6.61 -20.34 -3.92
N THR A 268 -7.45 -21.37 -3.94
CA THR A 268 -8.90 -21.20 -3.93
C THR A 268 -9.34 -20.81 -2.53
N VAL A 269 -10.26 -19.84 -2.45
CA VAL A 269 -10.82 -19.31 -1.21
C VAL A 269 -12.25 -19.78 -1.05
N ASP A 270 -12.57 -20.37 0.09
CA ASP A 270 -13.94 -20.78 0.41
C ASP A 270 -14.73 -19.64 1.05
N GLU A 271 -14.08 -18.82 1.87
CA GLU A 271 -14.68 -17.71 2.62
C GLU A 271 -13.71 -16.51 2.67
N ALA A 272 -14.27 -15.31 2.67
CA ALA A 272 -13.54 -14.06 2.87
C ALA A 272 -14.41 -13.04 3.62
N TRP A 273 -13.80 -12.19 4.44
CA TRP A 273 -14.49 -11.22 5.28
C TRP A 273 -14.18 -9.78 4.88
N ALA A 274 -14.92 -8.84 5.45
CA ALA A 274 -14.66 -7.41 5.27
C ALA A 274 -13.16 -7.11 5.47
N GLY A 275 -12.58 -6.34 4.54
CA GLY A 275 -11.14 -6.06 4.49
C GLY A 275 -10.37 -6.97 3.54
N ASP A 276 -10.82 -8.19 3.29
CA ASP A 276 -10.16 -9.12 2.38
C ASP A 276 -10.27 -8.69 0.91
N ILE A 277 -9.31 -9.17 0.12
CA ILE A 277 -9.29 -9.03 -1.33
C ILE A 277 -9.30 -10.42 -1.96
N ILE A 278 -10.27 -10.65 -2.84
CA ILE A 278 -10.44 -11.91 -3.57
C ILE A 278 -10.38 -11.68 -5.08
N GLY A 279 -9.77 -12.62 -5.78
CA GLY A 279 -9.77 -12.66 -7.24
C GLY A 279 -10.93 -13.51 -7.76
N LEU A 280 -11.80 -12.92 -8.55
CA LEU A 280 -12.94 -13.57 -9.18
C LEU A 280 -12.60 -13.90 -10.63
N PRO A 281 -12.72 -15.16 -11.08
CA PRO A 281 -12.56 -15.50 -12.49
C PRO A 281 -13.58 -14.71 -13.33
N ASP A 282 -13.10 -14.06 -14.38
CA ASP A 282 -13.90 -13.23 -15.25
C ASP A 282 -13.67 -13.58 -16.74
N ASN A 283 -14.73 -13.50 -17.53
CA ASN A 283 -14.74 -13.68 -18.97
C ASN A 283 -15.03 -12.37 -19.71
N GLY A 284 -14.72 -11.22 -19.12
CA GLY A 284 -15.03 -9.90 -19.67
C GLY A 284 -16.41 -9.38 -19.28
N THR A 285 -16.94 -9.84 -18.16
CA THR A 285 -18.25 -9.39 -17.63
C THR A 285 -18.12 -8.19 -16.73
N PHE A 286 -17.04 -8.17 -15.91
CA PHE A 286 -16.79 -7.11 -14.95
C PHE A 286 -16.19 -5.87 -15.58
N LYS A 287 -16.52 -4.73 -14.96
CA LYS A 287 -15.82 -3.45 -15.12
C LYS A 287 -15.33 -2.96 -13.76
N ILE A 288 -14.28 -2.14 -13.79
CA ILE A 288 -13.80 -1.47 -12.59
C ILE A 288 -14.95 -0.60 -12.04
N GLY A 289 -15.21 -0.71 -10.73
CA GLY A 289 -16.34 -0.08 -10.06
C GLY A 289 -17.59 -0.96 -9.94
N ASP A 290 -17.64 -2.10 -10.60
CA ASP A 290 -18.78 -3.01 -10.44
C ASP A 290 -18.93 -3.47 -9.00
N THR A 291 -20.19 -3.53 -8.56
CA THR A 291 -20.56 -3.91 -7.20
C THR A 291 -21.21 -5.28 -7.17
N LEU A 292 -20.86 -6.07 -6.17
CA LEU A 292 -21.48 -7.34 -5.84
C LEU A 292 -22.10 -7.26 -4.44
N THR A 293 -23.34 -7.74 -4.29
CA THR A 293 -24.08 -7.70 -3.01
C THR A 293 -24.95 -8.95 -2.80
N GLU A 294 -25.50 -9.09 -1.61
CA GLU A 294 -26.57 -10.07 -1.32
C GLU A 294 -28.00 -9.51 -1.62
N GLY A 295 -28.14 -8.74 -2.70
CA GLY A 295 -29.44 -8.28 -3.21
C GLY A 295 -29.72 -6.79 -3.03
N GLU A 296 -28.85 -6.04 -2.38
CA GLU A 296 -28.96 -4.58 -2.26
C GLU A 296 -28.40 -3.89 -3.50
N MET A 297 -29.05 -2.82 -3.95
CA MET A 297 -28.56 -1.99 -5.06
C MET A 297 -27.64 -0.92 -4.49
N LEU A 298 -26.34 -1.11 -4.61
CA LEU A 298 -25.31 -0.19 -4.13
C LEU A 298 -24.30 0.15 -5.23
N HIS A 299 -23.83 1.41 -5.25
CA HIS A 299 -22.79 1.90 -6.15
C HIS A 299 -21.66 2.53 -5.32
N PHE A 300 -20.54 1.83 -5.17
CA PHE A 300 -19.42 2.34 -4.40
C PHE A 300 -18.75 3.52 -5.11
N LYS A 301 -18.40 4.55 -4.33
CA LYS A 301 -17.74 5.79 -4.77
C LYS A 301 -16.23 5.75 -4.57
N GLY A 302 -15.55 6.71 -5.21
CA GLY A 302 -14.15 7.03 -4.91
C GLY A 302 -13.12 6.22 -5.69
N LEU A 303 -13.53 5.49 -6.73
CA LEU A 303 -12.57 4.99 -7.70
C LEU A 303 -12.08 6.16 -8.56
N PRO A 304 -10.76 6.44 -8.58
CA PRO A 304 -10.24 7.55 -9.35
C PRO A 304 -10.44 7.32 -10.85
N SER A 305 -10.95 8.32 -11.54
CA SER A 305 -10.99 8.39 -13.00
C SER A 305 -9.99 9.46 -13.43
N PHE A 306 -8.99 9.08 -14.20
CA PHE A 306 -7.97 9.99 -14.67
C PHE A 306 -8.27 10.42 -16.10
N SER A 307 -8.05 11.72 -16.38
CA SER A 307 -8.06 12.22 -17.74
C SER A 307 -6.80 11.74 -18.47
N PRO A 308 -6.92 11.29 -19.74
CA PRO A 308 -5.75 10.88 -20.51
C PRO A 308 -4.74 12.03 -20.67
N GLU A 309 -3.48 11.78 -20.39
CA GLU A 309 -2.39 12.74 -20.60
C GLU A 309 -1.81 12.67 -22.03
N MET A 310 -1.93 11.52 -22.69
CA MET A 310 -1.43 11.31 -24.04
C MET A 310 -2.49 10.70 -24.95
N PHE A 311 -2.58 11.24 -26.16
CA PHE A 311 -3.47 10.73 -27.21
C PHE A 311 -2.65 10.14 -28.34
N LYS A 312 -3.06 8.98 -28.84
CA LYS A 312 -2.46 8.34 -30.03
C LYS A 312 -3.57 7.81 -30.92
N TYR A 313 -3.36 7.92 -32.22
CA TYR A 313 -4.20 7.26 -33.21
C TYR A 313 -3.79 5.79 -33.33
N ILE A 314 -4.79 4.91 -33.42
CA ILE A 314 -4.59 3.49 -33.71
C ILE A 314 -5.20 3.21 -35.07
N GLU A 315 -4.38 2.71 -36.00
CA GLU A 315 -4.80 2.29 -37.33
C GLU A 315 -4.61 0.78 -37.46
N ASN A 316 -5.56 0.13 -38.11
CA ASN A 316 -5.46 -1.29 -38.41
C ASN A 316 -4.58 -1.51 -39.65
N ALA A 317 -3.36 -1.96 -39.47
CA ALA A 317 -2.43 -2.25 -40.57
C ALA A 317 -2.83 -3.49 -41.41
N ASP A 318 -3.65 -4.40 -40.85
CA ASP A 318 -4.08 -5.63 -41.50
C ASP A 318 -5.60 -5.81 -41.38
N PRO A 319 -6.39 -5.51 -42.45
CA PRO A 319 -7.85 -5.62 -42.39
C PRO A 319 -8.39 -6.99 -41.96
N MET A 320 -7.61 -8.05 -42.18
CA MET A 320 -7.97 -9.42 -41.78
C MET A 320 -7.95 -9.61 -40.25
N LYS A 321 -7.23 -8.75 -39.54
CA LYS A 321 -7.07 -8.80 -38.07
C LYS A 321 -7.96 -7.82 -37.31
N THR A 322 -8.92 -7.15 -37.98
CA THR A 322 -9.82 -6.15 -37.35
C THR A 322 -10.52 -6.69 -36.10
N LYS A 323 -11.01 -7.92 -36.14
CA LYS A 323 -11.66 -8.53 -34.95
C LYS A 323 -10.69 -8.74 -33.78
N GLN A 324 -9.43 -9.06 -34.09
CA GLN A 324 -8.41 -9.25 -33.03
C GLN A 324 -7.99 -7.91 -32.43
N LEU A 325 -7.86 -6.88 -33.27
CA LEU A 325 -7.54 -5.52 -32.83
C LEU A 325 -8.64 -4.98 -31.92
N ASN A 326 -9.91 -5.02 -32.37
CA ASN A 326 -11.04 -4.54 -31.56
C ASN A 326 -11.13 -5.27 -30.22
N LYS A 327 -10.99 -6.59 -30.23
CA LYS A 327 -10.97 -7.37 -28.98
C LYS A 327 -9.83 -6.98 -28.04
N GLY A 328 -8.64 -6.70 -28.58
CA GLY A 328 -7.49 -6.23 -27.78
C GLY A 328 -7.72 -4.83 -27.20
N ILE A 329 -8.34 -3.94 -27.97
CA ILE A 329 -8.71 -2.59 -27.50
C ILE A 329 -9.78 -2.68 -26.41
N ASP A 330 -10.86 -3.46 -26.62
CA ASP A 330 -11.91 -3.66 -25.63
C ASP A 330 -11.32 -4.20 -24.31
N GLN A 331 -10.38 -5.14 -24.39
CA GLN A 331 -9.69 -5.69 -23.23
C GLN A 331 -8.88 -4.63 -22.49
N LEU A 332 -8.09 -3.80 -23.19
CA LEU A 332 -7.34 -2.71 -22.57
C LEU A 332 -8.26 -1.68 -21.90
N MET A 333 -9.42 -1.45 -22.46
CA MET A 333 -10.42 -0.56 -21.86
C MET A 333 -11.07 -1.17 -20.60
N ASP A 334 -11.39 -2.46 -20.63
CA ASP A 334 -11.96 -3.16 -19.47
C ASP A 334 -10.96 -3.26 -18.31
N GLU A 335 -9.68 -3.41 -18.61
CA GLU A 335 -8.58 -3.33 -17.63
C GLU A 335 -8.33 -1.89 -17.16
N GLY A 336 -8.91 -0.89 -17.84
CA GLY A 336 -8.72 0.53 -17.56
C GLY A 336 -7.34 1.08 -17.88
N VAL A 337 -6.56 0.36 -18.69
CA VAL A 337 -5.21 0.80 -19.11
C VAL A 337 -5.27 1.92 -20.15
N ALA A 338 -6.36 2.01 -20.90
CA ALA A 338 -6.56 3.00 -21.96
C ALA A 338 -8.02 3.47 -22.01
N GLN A 339 -8.23 4.67 -22.57
CA GLN A 339 -9.56 5.20 -22.92
C GLN A 339 -9.64 5.34 -24.43
N LEU A 340 -10.68 4.77 -25.05
CA LEU A 340 -10.90 4.84 -26.49
C LEU A 340 -11.92 5.94 -26.81
N PHE A 341 -11.54 6.80 -27.74
CA PHE A 341 -12.41 7.80 -28.34
C PHE A 341 -12.54 7.48 -29.83
N THR A 342 -13.75 7.34 -30.33
CA THR A 342 -14.02 7.18 -31.78
C THR A 342 -14.36 8.54 -32.36
N SER A 343 -13.64 8.94 -33.42
CA SER A 343 -13.91 10.16 -34.20
C SER A 343 -15.01 9.93 -35.24
#